data_6e5c03782bcda4fecc909612117ffd19
#
_entry.id   6e5c03782bcda4fecc909612117ffd19
#
_cell.length_a   1.000
_cell.length_b   1.000
_cell.length_c   1.000
_cell.angle_alpha   90.00
_cell.angle_beta   90.00
_cell.angle_gamma   90.00
#
_symmetry.space_group_name_H-M   'P 1'
#
loop_
_entity.id
_entity.type
_entity.pdbx_description
1 polymer ?
#
loop_
_entity_poly.entity_id
_entity_poly.type
_entity_poly.pdbx_seq_one_letter_code
_entity_poly.pdbx_strand_id
1 'polypeptide(L)'
;EKADIVSVKEIAPNSPILSFEVEPEQKIFDDKRVFSGTILNEGVRRADFARVVFYLWDENTNLISSDSAFINGSTIQYSSGIITDCALEPSESASYNVGVAISDTANVKYITKEIHFSIYE
;
A
#
# COMPACT_ATOMS: atom_id res chain seq x y z
N GLU A 1 17.98 27.21 1.71
CA GLU A 1 17.89 26.17 2.55
C GLU A 1 16.63 26.16 3.28
N LYS A 2 16.17 27.19 3.53
CA LYS A 2 14.91 27.25 4.13
C LYS A 2 13.84 26.66 3.31
N ALA A 3 14.07 26.54 2.04
CA ALA A 3 13.10 25.98 1.12
C ALA A 3 12.63 24.60 1.56
N ASP A 4 13.53 23.84 2.15
CA ASP A 4 13.14 22.50 2.57
C ASP A 4 12.07 22.54 3.62
N ILE A 5 12.20 23.46 4.52
CA ILE A 5 11.25 23.57 5.59
C ILE A 5 9.91 23.98 5.04
N VAL A 6 9.93 24.84 4.06
CA VAL A 6 8.70 25.27 3.43
C VAL A 6 8.00 24.10 2.78
N SER A 7 8.77 23.24 2.12
CA SER A 7 8.19 22.07 1.49
C SER A 7 7.45 21.20 2.48
N VAL A 8 8.01 21.01 3.65
CA VAL A 8 7.37 20.20 4.65
C VAL A 8 6.01 20.77 5.01
N LYS A 9 5.94 22.08 5.12
CA LYS A 9 4.69 22.71 5.45
C LYS A 9 3.65 22.56 4.38
N GLU A 10 4.08 22.35 3.16
CA GLU A 10 3.13 22.22 2.08
C GLU A 10 2.44 20.90 2.05
N ILE A 11 2.90 19.94 2.85
CA ILE A 11 2.15 18.72 3.00
C ILE A 11 0.83 19.10 3.64
N ALA A 12 -0.26 18.76 2.99
CA ALA A 12 -1.57 19.17 3.44
C ALA A 12 -1.80 18.67 4.87
N PRO A 13 -2.17 19.56 5.80
CA PRO A 13 -2.34 19.11 7.18
C PRO A 13 -3.49 18.14 7.36
N ASN A 14 -4.42 18.10 6.39
CA ASN A 14 -5.56 17.18 6.48
C ASN A 14 -5.42 16.02 5.53
N SER A 15 -4.21 15.55 5.29
CA SER A 15 -3.97 14.43 4.40
C SER A 15 -3.68 13.16 5.18
N PRO A 16 -4.05 12.00 4.61
CA PRO A 16 -3.52 10.74 5.12
C PRO A 16 -2.03 10.65 4.79
N ILE A 17 -1.29 10.00 5.66
CA ILE A 17 0.13 9.72 5.41
C ILE A 17 0.32 8.25 5.71
N LEU A 18 0.37 7.43 4.67
CA LEU A 18 0.45 5.99 4.81
C LEU A 18 1.86 5.51 4.59
N SER A 19 2.29 4.61 5.45
CA SER A 19 3.63 4.04 5.35
C SER A 19 3.60 2.57 5.74
N PHE A 20 4.59 1.82 5.25
CA PHE A 20 4.77 0.44 5.68
C PHE A 20 5.37 0.45 7.08
N GLU A 21 4.68 -0.19 8.00
CA GLU A 21 5.10 -0.17 9.40
C GLU A 21 6.36 -0.97 9.62
N VAL A 22 6.45 -2.11 8.93
CA VAL A 22 7.60 -3.00 9.02
C VAL A 22 7.90 -3.52 7.63
N GLU A 23 9.08 -4.12 7.47
CA GLU A 23 9.44 -4.75 6.21
C GLU A 23 8.43 -5.86 5.91
N PRO A 24 7.89 -5.92 4.68
CA PRO A 24 6.93 -6.97 4.37
C PRO A 24 7.54 -8.36 4.47
N GLU A 25 6.75 -9.30 4.96
CA GLU A 25 7.13 -10.71 4.90
C GLU A 25 6.85 -11.23 3.51
N GLN A 26 7.75 -12.07 3.01
CA GLN A 26 7.60 -12.65 1.69
C GLN A 26 7.61 -14.16 1.79
N LYS A 27 6.61 -14.81 1.18
CA LYS A 27 6.58 -16.26 1.03
C LYS A 27 6.72 -16.59 -0.44
N ILE A 28 7.62 -17.51 -0.75
CA ILE A 28 7.97 -17.86 -2.12
C ILE A 28 7.38 -19.23 -2.44
N PHE A 29 6.54 -19.24 -3.47
CA PHE A 29 5.95 -20.46 -4.00
C PHE A 29 6.38 -20.61 -5.45
N ASP A 30 6.13 -21.80 -6.03
CA ASP A 30 6.52 -22.05 -7.41
C ASP A 30 5.81 -21.13 -8.40
N ASP A 31 4.57 -20.77 -8.10
CA ASP A 31 3.75 -20.03 -9.06
C ASP A 31 3.35 -18.64 -8.55
N LYS A 32 3.86 -18.22 -7.39
CA LYS A 32 3.49 -16.89 -6.87
C LYS A 32 4.43 -16.47 -5.74
N ARG A 33 4.41 -15.18 -5.48
CA ARG A 33 5.04 -14.58 -4.30
C ARG A 33 3.94 -13.94 -3.47
N VAL A 34 3.95 -14.18 -2.17
CA VAL A 34 2.93 -13.62 -1.28
C VAL A 34 3.61 -12.68 -0.31
N PHE A 35 3.12 -11.44 -0.27
CA PHE A 35 3.65 -10.40 0.62
C PHE A 35 2.59 -10.05 1.66
N SER A 36 3.01 -9.93 2.91
CA SER A 36 2.09 -9.57 3.98
C SER A 36 2.78 -8.66 4.98
N GLY A 37 1.98 -7.89 5.69
CA GLY A 37 2.49 -6.97 6.68
C GLY A 37 1.42 -6.01 7.11
N THR A 38 1.84 -4.85 7.60
CA THR A 38 0.91 -3.82 8.07
C THR A 38 1.34 -2.46 7.53
N ILE A 39 0.36 -1.59 7.35
CA ILE A 39 0.61 -0.19 7.05
C ILE A 39 -0.04 0.67 8.14
N LEU A 40 0.47 1.88 8.30
CA LEU A 40 0.06 2.80 9.35
C LEU A 40 -0.32 4.12 8.71
N ASN A 41 -1.39 4.73 9.21
CA ASN A 41 -1.77 6.08 8.81
C ASN A 41 -1.27 7.06 9.87
N GLU A 42 -0.20 7.77 9.55
CA GLU A 42 0.39 8.76 10.46
C GLU A 42 -0.18 10.16 10.24
N GLY A 43 -1.12 10.29 9.32
CA GLY A 43 -1.73 11.56 9.03
C GLY A 43 -2.88 11.87 9.97
N VAL A 44 -3.58 12.95 9.65
CA VAL A 44 -4.69 13.41 10.47
C VAL A 44 -6.03 13.21 9.78
N ARG A 45 -6.04 12.51 8.67
CA ARG A 45 -7.25 12.26 7.91
C ARG A 45 -7.32 10.80 7.50
N ARG A 46 -8.55 10.28 7.40
CA ARG A 46 -8.78 8.89 6.99
C ARG A 46 -8.41 8.70 5.53
N ALA A 47 -7.80 7.56 5.23
CA ALA A 47 -7.57 7.12 3.87
C ALA A 47 -8.69 6.17 3.48
N ASP A 48 -9.20 6.31 2.25
CA ASP A 48 -10.29 5.48 1.75
C ASP A 48 -9.78 4.60 0.61
N PHE A 49 -10.36 3.40 0.48
CA PHE A 49 -10.00 2.47 -0.58
C PHE A 49 -8.49 2.25 -0.66
N ALA A 50 -7.87 2.04 0.50
CA ALA A 50 -6.42 1.87 0.56
C ALA A 50 -6.04 0.47 0.07
N ARG A 51 -5.03 0.40 -0.78
CA ARG A 51 -4.52 -0.87 -1.29
C ARG A 51 -3.01 -0.81 -1.42
N VAL A 52 -2.42 -1.98 -1.39
CA VAL A 52 -0.97 -2.13 -1.48
C VAL A 52 -0.66 -2.85 -2.78
N VAL A 53 0.34 -2.35 -3.50
CA VAL A 53 0.73 -2.89 -4.80
C VAL A 53 2.19 -3.33 -4.71
N PHE A 54 2.48 -4.52 -5.25
CA PHE A 54 3.85 -5.01 -5.34
C PHE A 54 4.20 -5.24 -6.80
N TYR A 55 5.43 -4.88 -7.15
CA TYR A 55 5.97 -5.03 -8.51
C TYR A 55 7.21 -5.91 -8.44
N LEU A 56 7.31 -6.89 -9.31
CA LEU A 56 8.45 -7.79 -9.38
C LEU A 56 9.21 -7.52 -10.68
N TRP A 57 10.51 -7.31 -10.55
CA TRP A 57 11.37 -6.88 -11.67
C TRP A 57 12.52 -7.87 -11.86
N ASP A 58 12.96 -8.02 -13.10
CA ASP A 58 14.16 -8.82 -13.39
C ASP A 58 15.43 -7.96 -13.26
N GLU A 59 16.57 -8.55 -13.54
CA GLU A 59 17.83 -7.83 -13.35
C GLU A 59 18.02 -6.69 -14.34
N ASN A 60 17.27 -6.70 -15.44
CA ASN A 60 17.32 -5.62 -16.44
C ASN A 60 16.24 -4.57 -16.19
N THR A 61 15.58 -4.62 -15.04
CA THR A 61 14.49 -3.72 -14.64
C THR A 61 13.30 -3.80 -15.57
N ASN A 62 13.06 -4.97 -16.14
CA ASN A 62 11.82 -5.24 -16.85
C ASN A 62 10.80 -5.79 -15.86
N LEU A 63 9.56 -5.33 -15.98
CA LEU A 63 8.51 -5.77 -15.08
C LEU A 63 8.13 -7.21 -15.40
N ILE A 64 8.22 -8.07 -14.39
CA ILE A 64 7.82 -9.46 -14.52
C ILE A 64 6.32 -9.60 -14.25
N SER A 65 5.87 -9.02 -13.14
CA SER A 65 4.49 -9.17 -12.71
C SER A 65 4.19 -8.16 -11.62
N SER A 66 2.92 -7.86 -11.44
CA SER A 66 2.49 -6.99 -10.34
C SER A 66 1.06 -7.37 -9.97
N ASP A 67 0.71 -7.05 -8.73
CA ASP A 67 -0.66 -7.23 -8.26
C ASP A 67 -0.87 -6.37 -7.03
N SER A 68 -2.12 -6.26 -6.63
CA SER A 68 -2.48 -5.43 -5.50
C SER A 68 -3.61 -6.08 -4.71
N ALA A 69 -3.79 -5.59 -3.48
CA ALA A 69 -4.91 -6.01 -2.64
C ALA A 69 -5.29 -4.85 -1.74
N PHE A 70 -6.56 -4.76 -1.45
CA PHE A 70 -7.04 -3.78 -0.47
C PHE A 70 -6.64 -4.23 0.92
N ILE A 71 -6.46 -3.25 1.81
CA ILE A 71 -6.09 -3.55 3.19
C ILE A 71 -7.31 -4.06 3.97
N ASN A 72 -7.03 -4.71 5.08
CA ASN A 72 -8.07 -5.15 6.03
C ASN A 72 -8.24 -4.03 7.05
N GLY A 73 -9.00 -3.03 6.67
CA GLY A 73 -9.13 -1.82 7.46
C GLY A 73 -10.49 -1.66 8.11
N SER A 74 -10.86 -0.42 8.37
CA SER A 74 -12.11 -0.10 9.04
C SER A 74 -13.28 -0.11 8.07
N THR A 75 -14.45 -0.47 8.58
CA THR A 75 -15.67 -0.47 7.78
C THR A 75 -16.28 0.92 7.78
N ILE A 76 -16.55 1.42 6.60
CA ILE A 76 -17.12 2.77 6.40
C ILE A 76 -18.30 2.65 5.47
N GLN A 77 -19.37 3.34 5.81
CA GLN A 77 -20.53 3.50 4.92
C GLN A 77 -20.51 4.92 4.38
N TYR A 78 -20.51 5.04 3.05
CA TYR A 78 -20.47 6.34 2.39
C TYR A 78 -21.87 6.85 2.11
N SER A 79 -21.98 8.14 1.83
CA SER A 79 -23.29 8.75 1.59
C SER A 79 -23.99 8.14 0.37
N SER A 80 -23.24 7.55 -0.53
CA SER A 80 -23.82 6.87 -1.70
C SER A 80 -24.45 5.52 -1.34
N GLY A 81 -24.24 5.04 -0.12
CA GLY A 81 -24.71 3.73 0.29
C GLY A 81 -23.67 2.63 0.17
N ILE A 82 -22.53 2.93 -0.41
CA ILE A 82 -21.45 1.95 -0.54
C ILE A 82 -20.83 1.70 0.82
N ILE A 83 -20.54 0.43 1.12
CA ILE A 83 -19.88 0.05 2.35
C ILE A 83 -18.56 -0.65 1.97
N THR A 84 -17.48 -0.23 2.59
CA THR A 84 -16.16 -0.86 2.36
C THR A 84 -15.52 -1.19 3.69
N ASP A 85 -14.50 -2.04 3.65
CA ASP A 85 -13.73 -2.38 4.84
C ASP A 85 -12.24 -2.13 4.62
N CYS A 86 -11.91 -1.19 3.75
CA CYS A 86 -10.52 -0.87 3.42
C CYS A 86 -10.16 0.58 3.70
N ALA A 87 -10.77 1.17 4.72
CA ALA A 87 -10.42 2.51 5.19
C ALA A 87 -9.40 2.41 6.31
N LEU A 88 -8.58 3.45 6.44
CA LEU A 88 -7.56 3.50 7.50
C LEU A 88 -7.64 4.86 8.19
N GLU A 89 -8.10 4.83 9.43
CA GLU A 89 -8.26 6.04 10.25
C GLU A 89 -6.89 6.52 10.72
N PRO A 90 -6.79 7.79 11.13
CA PRO A 90 -5.53 8.29 11.68
C PRO A 90 -5.06 7.46 12.88
N SER A 91 -3.77 7.20 12.93
CA SER A 91 -3.10 6.44 13.98
C SER A 91 -3.43 4.96 13.99
N GLU A 92 -4.16 4.48 12.99
CA GLU A 92 -4.49 3.06 12.90
C GLU A 92 -3.53 2.32 11.99
N SER A 93 -3.36 1.03 12.28
CA SER A 93 -2.62 0.10 11.44
C SER A 93 -3.59 -0.89 10.83
N ALA A 94 -3.26 -1.38 9.65
CA ALA A 94 -4.07 -2.39 9.00
C ALA A 94 -3.17 -3.38 8.28
N SER A 95 -3.61 -4.62 8.24
CA SER A 95 -2.85 -5.67 7.57
C SER A 95 -3.20 -5.74 6.10
N TYR A 96 -2.29 -6.33 5.33
CA TYR A 96 -2.52 -6.60 3.92
C TYR A 96 -1.91 -7.95 3.57
N ASN A 97 -2.40 -8.53 2.48
CA ASN A 97 -1.88 -9.78 1.96
C ASN A 97 -2.01 -9.73 0.44
N VAL A 98 -0.88 -9.69 -0.26
CA VAL A 98 -0.86 -9.53 -1.72
C VAL A 98 -0.19 -10.75 -2.34
N GLY A 99 -0.91 -11.44 -3.21
CA GLY A 99 -0.35 -12.56 -3.95
C GLY A 99 -0.09 -12.14 -5.39
N VAL A 100 1.17 -12.27 -5.83
CA VAL A 100 1.57 -11.90 -7.17
C VAL A 100 1.95 -13.17 -7.93
N ALA A 101 1.21 -13.46 -8.99
CA ALA A 101 1.46 -14.66 -9.79
C ALA A 101 2.73 -14.50 -10.61
N ILE A 102 3.54 -15.55 -10.67
CA ILE A 102 4.74 -15.54 -11.48
C ILE A 102 4.89 -16.90 -12.15
N SER A 103 5.71 -16.95 -13.20
CA SER A 103 6.14 -18.20 -13.80
C SER A 103 7.22 -18.83 -12.94
N ASP A 104 7.29 -20.16 -12.91
CA ASP A 104 8.30 -20.84 -12.13
C ASP A 104 9.71 -20.65 -12.70
N THR A 105 9.80 -20.11 -13.91
CA THR A 105 11.09 -19.78 -14.53
C THR A 105 11.46 -18.33 -14.36
N ALA A 106 10.62 -17.53 -13.71
CA ALA A 106 10.88 -16.11 -13.53
C ALA A 106 12.06 -15.89 -12.59
N ASN A 107 12.88 -14.90 -12.93
CA ASN A 107 14.05 -14.54 -12.15
C ASN A 107 13.82 -13.17 -11.55
N VAL A 108 13.24 -13.12 -10.36
CA VAL A 108 12.92 -11.88 -9.67
C VAL A 108 14.19 -11.34 -9.03
N LYS A 109 14.59 -10.14 -9.42
CA LYS A 109 15.78 -9.49 -8.88
C LYS A 109 15.43 -8.36 -7.93
N TYR A 110 14.44 -7.55 -8.29
CA TYR A 110 14.04 -6.39 -7.49
C TYR A 110 12.55 -6.46 -7.20
N ILE A 111 12.17 -5.93 -6.04
CA ILE A 111 10.78 -5.85 -5.61
C ILE A 111 10.53 -4.43 -5.15
N THR A 112 9.52 -3.79 -5.72
CA THR A 112 9.11 -2.46 -5.28
C THR A 112 7.65 -2.50 -4.84
N LYS A 113 7.26 -1.52 -4.03
CA LYS A 113 5.92 -1.51 -3.46
C LYS A 113 5.39 -0.09 -3.38
N GLU A 114 4.08 0.02 -3.42
CA GLU A 114 3.39 1.30 -3.34
C GLU A 114 2.12 1.16 -2.53
N ILE A 115 1.65 2.26 -1.96
CA ILE A 115 0.35 2.32 -1.29
C ILE A 115 -0.49 3.34 -2.04
N HIS A 116 -1.69 2.92 -2.46
CA HIS A 116 -2.63 3.80 -3.14
C HIS A 116 -3.87 3.97 -2.30
N PHE A 117 -4.42 5.17 -2.30
CA PHE A 117 -5.65 5.44 -1.55
C PHE A 117 -6.38 6.61 -2.18
N SER A 118 -7.63 6.80 -1.75
CA SER A 118 -8.45 7.95 -2.13
C SER A 118 -8.86 8.68 -0.85
N ILE A 119 -9.41 9.87 -1.03
CA ILE A 119 -9.92 10.66 0.09
C ILE A 119 -11.36 11.01 -0.23
N TYR A 120 -12.29 10.55 0.62
CA TYR A 120 -13.72 10.81 0.44
C TYR A 120 -14.25 11.55 1.65
N GLU A 121 -15.24 12.37 1.40
CA GLU A 121 -15.86 13.13 2.49
C GLU A 121 -16.75 12.29 3.36
#